data_6978da50c5a28a9647d0bcdb3a8de6ab
#
_entry.id   6978da50c5a28a9647d0bcdb3a8de6ab
#
_cell.length_a   1.000
_cell.length_b   1.000
_cell.length_c   1.000
_cell.angle_alpha   90.00
_cell.angle_beta   90.00
_cell.angle_gamma   90.00
#
_symmetry.space_group_name_H-M   'P 1'
#
loop_
_entity.id
_entity.type
_entity.pdbx_description
1 polymer ?
#
loop_
_entity_poly.entity_id
_entity_poly.type
_entity_poly.pdbx_seq_one_letter_code
_entity_poly.pdbx_strand_id
1 'polypeptide(L)'
;MPGDVVELKRILFEVSEHIATITINRPERLNATDDLTRTELGNAWACVRDDPNIRVAIITGAGGRAFSAGQDIRATAEGGIRNKVPGSRLHHNVWKPVICALNGMAVGGALHQVADSDLIIAAEHAELIDTHLTVGNVFALEPAVLLRRMPLSMVMQLGLMTKQGRISAQRGYEIGLINEVVPADRLQQRAREIALEITKLSPATVQASIKAMWASLDVGLRAANDVAYRYVLQHQLTHPDYREGMLAFAEKREPRWVVE
;
A
#
# COMPACT_ATOMS: atom_id res chain seq x y z
N MET A 1 3.58 27.15 -6.62
CA MET A 1 2.20 27.40 -7.07
C MET A 1 1.29 26.70 -6.08
N PRO A 2 0.33 27.36 -5.43
CA PRO A 2 -0.69 26.64 -4.68
C PRO A 2 -1.50 25.89 -5.73
N GLY A 3 -1.38 24.55 -5.72
CA GLY A 3 -2.11 23.69 -6.62
C GLY A 3 -3.60 23.84 -6.37
N ASP A 4 -4.38 23.89 -7.45
CA ASP A 4 -5.83 23.81 -7.41
C ASP A 4 -6.23 22.68 -6.49
N VAL A 5 -6.97 23.00 -5.44
CA VAL A 5 -7.58 22.01 -4.55
C VAL A 5 -8.62 21.28 -5.42
N VAL A 6 -8.21 20.12 -5.99
CA VAL A 6 -9.14 19.26 -6.69
C VAL A 6 -10.11 18.75 -5.63
N GLU A 7 -11.36 19.18 -5.70
CA GLU A 7 -12.41 18.72 -4.79
C GLU A 7 -12.58 17.21 -4.96
N LEU A 8 -12.04 16.43 -4.02
CA LEU A 8 -12.09 14.98 -4.02
C LEU A 8 -13.47 14.55 -3.49
N LYS A 9 -14.17 13.72 -4.27
CA LYS A 9 -15.56 13.29 -3.98
C LYS A 9 -15.63 11.86 -3.43
N ARG A 10 -14.61 11.07 -3.70
CA ARG A 10 -14.56 9.62 -3.43
C ARG A 10 -13.48 9.25 -2.44
N ILE A 11 -12.49 10.10 -2.25
CA ILE A 11 -11.43 9.90 -1.27
C ILE A 11 -11.24 11.16 -0.43
N LEU A 12 -10.64 10.98 0.76
CA LEU A 12 -10.03 12.07 1.51
C LEU A 12 -8.52 11.94 1.35
N PHE A 13 -7.84 13.06 1.16
CA PHE A 13 -6.38 13.13 1.03
C PHE A 13 -5.85 14.22 1.95
N GLU A 14 -5.07 13.83 2.93
CA GLU A 14 -4.52 14.72 3.95
C GLU A 14 -3.01 14.51 4.04
N VAL A 15 -2.26 15.61 4.19
CA VAL A 15 -0.81 15.56 4.41
C VAL A 15 -0.48 16.29 5.70
N SER A 16 0.15 15.60 6.63
CA SER A 16 0.65 16.18 7.87
C SER A 16 1.91 15.44 8.34
N GLU A 17 2.89 16.17 8.89
CA GLU A 17 4.13 15.59 9.43
C GLU A 17 4.83 14.63 8.45
N HIS A 18 4.88 15.00 7.17
CA HIS A 18 5.44 14.18 6.08
C HIS A 18 4.68 12.88 5.78
N ILE A 19 3.48 12.70 6.33
CA ILE A 19 2.62 11.54 6.11
C ILE A 19 1.43 11.96 5.24
N ALA A 20 1.23 11.27 4.11
CA ALA A 20 0.00 11.35 3.34
C ALA A 20 -0.98 10.29 3.82
N THR A 21 -2.21 10.67 4.14
CA THR A 21 -3.30 9.75 4.46
C THR A 21 -4.33 9.76 3.34
N ILE A 22 -4.52 8.60 2.71
CA ILE A 22 -5.51 8.38 1.66
C ILE A 22 -6.65 7.56 2.25
N THR A 23 -7.86 8.12 2.33
CA THR A 23 -9.03 7.40 2.83
C THR A 23 -10.05 7.22 1.71
N ILE A 24 -10.36 5.97 1.34
CA ILE A 24 -11.47 5.68 0.41
C ILE A 24 -12.78 6.04 1.14
N ASN A 25 -13.52 7.02 0.65
CA ASN A 25 -14.63 7.64 1.36
C ASN A 25 -15.97 7.46 0.65
N ARG A 26 -16.46 6.23 0.63
CA ARG A 26 -17.81 5.83 0.17
C ARG A 26 -18.41 4.80 1.14
N PRO A 27 -18.50 5.10 2.46
CA PRO A 27 -18.91 4.09 3.46
C PRO A 27 -20.32 3.53 3.21
N GLU A 28 -21.21 4.32 2.61
CA GLU A 28 -22.56 3.91 2.20
C GLU A 28 -22.57 2.85 1.09
N ARG A 29 -21.47 2.72 0.35
CA ARG A 29 -21.19 1.71 -0.67
C ARG A 29 -20.09 0.74 -0.24
N LEU A 30 -19.81 0.62 1.05
CA LEU A 30 -18.69 -0.20 1.57
C LEU A 30 -17.36 0.12 0.90
N ASN A 31 -17.12 1.39 0.58
CA ASN A 31 -15.93 1.90 -0.10
C ASN A 31 -15.65 1.21 -1.47
N ALA A 32 -16.70 0.77 -2.16
CA ALA A 32 -16.57 0.23 -3.52
C ALA A 32 -16.02 1.29 -4.49
N THR A 33 -15.15 0.86 -5.41
CA THR A 33 -14.44 1.74 -6.34
C THR A 33 -15.15 1.82 -7.70
N ASP A 34 -15.56 3.01 -8.09
CA ASP A 34 -15.97 3.39 -9.43
C ASP A 34 -14.81 4.05 -10.21
N ASP A 35 -15.05 4.47 -11.46
CA ASP A 35 -14.03 5.12 -12.28
C ASP A 35 -13.51 6.42 -11.66
N LEU A 36 -14.39 7.20 -11.00
CA LEU A 36 -13.99 8.42 -10.31
C LEU A 36 -13.08 8.11 -9.12
N THR A 37 -13.44 7.11 -8.31
CA THR A 37 -12.59 6.65 -7.21
C THR A 37 -11.20 6.25 -7.70
N ARG A 38 -11.10 5.51 -8.82
CA ARG A 38 -9.81 5.11 -9.40
C ARG A 38 -9.01 6.29 -9.90
N THR A 39 -9.67 7.27 -10.52
CA THR A 39 -9.02 8.49 -11.00
C THR A 39 -8.49 9.30 -9.82
N GLU A 40 -9.29 9.50 -8.77
CA GLU A 40 -8.86 10.25 -7.59
C GLU A 40 -7.74 9.53 -6.81
N LEU A 41 -7.80 8.20 -6.68
CA LEU A 41 -6.69 7.40 -6.12
C LEU A 41 -5.42 7.57 -6.95
N GLY A 42 -5.52 7.52 -8.29
CA GLY A 42 -4.38 7.75 -9.18
C GLY A 42 -3.75 9.12 -8.98
N ASN A 43 -4.57 10.16 -8.84
CA ASN A 43 -4.10 11.52 -8.56
C ASN A 43 -3.43 11.61 -7.17
N ALA A 44 -4.01 10.97 -6.15
CA ALA A 44 -3.41 10.92 -4.81
C ALA A 44 -2.06 10.20 -4.82
N TRP A 45 -1.95 9.07 -5.54
CA TRP A 45 -0.67 8.37 -5.68
C TRP A 45 0.37 9.20 -6.46
N ALA A 46 -0.06 9.97 -7.47
CA ALA A 46 0.84 10.89 -8.16
C ALA A 46 1.36 11.99 -7.20
N CYS A 47 0.49 12.58 -6.37
CA CYS A 47 0.92 13.50 -5.31
C CYS A 47 1.91 12.85 -4.35
N VAL A 48 1.62 11.63 -3.86
CA VAL A 48 2.55 10.91 -2.98
C VAL A 48 3.91 10.71 -3.65
N ARG A 49 3.94 10.34 -4.94
CA ARG A 49 5.17 10.14 -5.69
C ARG A 49 5.98 11.41 -5.84
N ASP A 50 5.33 12.50 -6.25
CA ASP A 50 5.99 13.71 -6.79
C ASP A 50 6.26 14.77 -5.73
N ASP A 51 5.53 14.81 -4.60
CA ASP A 51 5.76 15.80 -3.54
C ASP A 51 6.91 15.36 -2.62
N PRO A 52 8.07 16.02 -2.64
CA PRO A 52 9.23 15.67 -1.81
C PRO A 52 8.96 15.81 -0.30
N ASN A 53 7.93 16.56 0.10
CA ASN A 53 7.55 16.69 1.51
C ASN A 53 6.82 15.46 2.05
N ILE A 54 6.28 14.59 1.18
CA ILE A 54 5.67 13.33 1.59
C ILE A 54 6.75 12.25 1.66
N ARG A 55 6.93 11.64 2.82
CA ARG A 55 7.92 10.59 3.07
C ARG A 55 7.31 9.21 3.20
N VAL A 56 6.04 9.11 3.62
CA VAL A 56 5.30 7.86 3.79
C VAL A 56 3.82 8.09 3.51
N ALA A 57 3.11 7.07 3.04
CA ALA A 57 1.67 7.11 2.87
C ALA A 57 0.97 6.06 3.74
N ILE A 58 -0.23 6.41 4.21
CA ILE A 58 -1.18 5.48 4.83
C ILE A 58 -2.40 5.40 3.92
N ILE A 59 -2.87 4.19 3.62
CA ILE A 59 -4.14 3.98 2.92
C ILE A 59 -5.13 3.24 3.81
N THR A 60 -6.38 3.71 3.85
CA THR A 60 -7.46 3.12 4.65
C THR A 60 -8.83 3.33 4.00
N GLY A 61 -9.89 2.76 4.57
CA GLY A 61 -11.27 3.01 4.20
C GLY A 61 -12.01 3.82 5.26
N ALA A 62 -12.98 4.63 4.87
CA ALA A 62 -13.86 5.33 5.78
C ALA A 62 -14.81 4.35 6.49
N GLY A 63 -15.12 4.64 7.77
CA GLY A 63 -15.98 3.79 8.60
C GLY A 63 -15.27 2.53 9.09
N GLY A 64 -16.02 1.68 9.82
CA GLY A 64 -15.45 0.48 10.47
C GLY A 64 -15.83 -0.86 9.83
N ARG A 65 -16.59 -0.87 8.72
CA ARG A 65 -17.13 -2.12 8.14
C ARG A 65 -16.27 -2.69 7.03
N ALA A 66 -15.74 -1.84 6.19
CA ALA A 66 -14.98 -2.24 5.01
C ALA A 66 -13.81 -1.29 4.77
N PHE A 67 -12.67 -1.87 4.44
CA PHE A 67 -11.62 -1.15 3.76
C PHE A 67 -12.11 -0.78 2.35
N SER A 68 -12.50 -1.78 1.56
CA SER A 68 -13.20 -1.59 0.29
C SER A 68 -13.85 -2.90 -0.17
N ALA A 69 -15.08 -2.82 -0.66
CA ALA A 69 -15.78 -3.94 -1.29
C ALA A 69 -15.30 -4.22 -2.73
N GLY A 70 -14.21 -3.59 -3.18
CA GLY A 70 -13.66 -3.76 -4.51
C GLY A 70 -14.42 -2.95 -5.56
N GLN A 71 -14.55 -3.51 -6.76
CA GLN A 71 -15.20 -2.83 -7.87
C GLN A 71 -16.69 -2.61 -7.64
N ASP A 72 -17.20 -1.42 -7.97
CA ASP A 72 -18.64 -1.12 -7.96
C ASP A 72 -19.30 -1.83 -9.16
N ILE A 73 -19.83 -3.04 -8.91
CA ILE A 73 -20.39 -3.91 -9.94
C ILE A 73 -21.62 -3.28 -10.62
N ARG A 74 -22.41 -2.47 -9.89
CA ARG A 74 -23.57 -1.80 -10.47
C ARG A 74 -23.15 -0.74 -11.48
N ALA A 75 -22.23 0.13 -11.09
CA ALA A 75 -21.66 1.12 -12.00
C ALA A 75 -21.01 0.47 -13.23
N THR A 76 -20.40 -0.69 -13.05
CA THR A 76 -19.78 -1.46 -14.15
C THR A 76 -20.82 -2.05 -15.09
N ALA A 77 -21.90 -2.62 -14.57
CA ALA A 77 -22.95 -3.21 -15.40
C ALA A 77 -23.69 -2.16 -16.25
N GLU A 78 -23.84 -0.94 -15.73
CA GLU A 78 -24.53 0.17 -16.40
C GLU A 78 -23.67 0.88 -17.46
N GLY A 79 -22.36 0.98 -17.28
CA GLY A 79 -21.51 1.79 -18.16
C GLY A 79 -20.14 1.20 -18.53
N GLY A 80 -19.84 0.00 -18.05
CA GLY A 80 -18.51 -0.59 -18.15
C GLY A 80 -17.49 0.11 -17.25
N ILE A 81 -16.25 -0.39 -17.22
CA ILE A 81 -15.11 0.30 -16.61
C ILE A 81 -14.31 0.96 -17.71
N ARG A 82 -14.18 2.27 -17.65
CA ARG A 82 -13.35 3.06 -18.57
C ARG A 82 -11.91 3.14 -18.08
N ASN A 83 -11.72 3.40 -16.78
CA ASN A 83 -10.40 3.39 -16.16
C ASN A 83 -10.08 1.98 -15.65
N LYS A 84 -9.24 1.24 -16.40
CA LYS A 84 -8.84 -0.12 -16.10
C LYS A 84 -7.56 -0.21 -15.24
N VAL A 85 -6.90 0.91 -14.97
CA VAL A 85 -5.68 0.91 -14.15
C VAL A 85 -6.08 0.69 -12.69
N PRO A 86 -5.56 -0.35 -12.02
CA PRO A 86 -5.73 -0.50 -10.58
C PRO A 86 -5.22 0.75 -9.86
N GLY A 87 -6.01 1.23 -8.88
CA GLY A 87 -5.67 2.44 -8.14
C GLY A 87 -4.60 2.23 -7.06
N SER A 88 -3.67 1.30 -7.23
CA SER A 88 -2.66 0.98 -6.22
C SER A 88 -1.30 1.62 -6.52
N ARG A 89 -0.47 1.72 -5.49
CA ARG A 89 0.81 2.40 -5.54
C ARG A 89 1.78 1.87 -6.60
N LEU A 90 1.85 0.54 -6.80
CA LEU A 90 2.77 -0.06 -7.78
C LEU A 90 2.43 0.34 -9.22
N HIS A 91 1.13 0.43 -9.55
CA HIS A 91 0.67 0.88 -10.87
C HIS A 91 0.95 2.37 -11.13
N HIS A 92 1.23 3.14 -10.09
CA HIS A 92 1.58 4.56 -10.16
C HIS A 92 3.05 4.85 -9.87
N ASN A 93 3.90 3.81 -9.82
CA ASN A 93 5.35 3.91 -9.58
C ASN A 93 5.70 4.66 -8.28
N VAL A 94 4.91 4.47 -7.22
CA VAL A 94 5.18 5.04 -5.90
C VAL A 94 6.14 4.11 -5.16
N TRP A 95 7.34 4.61 -4.88
CA TRP A 95 8.39 3.88 -4.15
C TRP A 95 8.63 4.41 -2.74
N LYS A 96 7.86 5.40 -2.32
CA LYS A 96 7.77 5.78 -0.91
C LYS A 96 7.04 4.70 -0.12
N PRO A 97 7.38 4.49 1.17
CA PRO A 97 6.71 3.49 2.00
C PRO A 97 5.21 3.69 2.05
N VAL A 98 4.47 2.60 1.97
CA VAL A 98 3.01 2.61 2.09
C VAL A 98 2.58 1.64 3.18
N ILE A 99 1.78 2.13 4.12
CA ILE A 99 1.13 1.36 5.17
C ILE A 99 -0.35 1.21 4.82
N CYS A 100 -0.82 -0.03 4.70
CA CYS A 100 -2.25 -0.32 4.66
C CYS A 100 -2.80 -0.41 6.08
N ALA A 101 -3.65 0.52 6.47
CA ALA A 101 -4.45 0.44 7.69
C ALA A 101 -5.78 -0.24 7.34
N LEU A 102 -5.79 -1.58 7.43
CA LEU A 102 -6.90 -2.43 7.02
C LEU A 102 -8.02 -2.41 8.06
N ASN A 103 -8.97 -1.50 7.90
CA ASN A 103 -10.03 -1.20 8.89
C ASN A 103 -11.26 -2.09 8.79
N GLY A 104 -11.29 -3.07 7.91
CA GLY A 104 -12.42 -3.97 7.71
C GLY A 104 -12.19 -4.89 6.50
N MET A 105 -13.26 -5.41 5.90
CA MET A 105 -13.10 -6.32 4.78
C MET A 105 -12.50 -5.64 3.54
N ALA A 106 -11.56 -6.34 2.89
CA ALA A 106 -11.03 -6.01 1.58
C ALA A 106 -11.45 -7.09 0.59
N VAL A 107 -12.17 -6.70 -0.47
CA VAL A 107 -12.81 -7.65 -1.40
C VAL A 107 -12.33 -7.45 -2.83
N GLY A 108 -11.96 -8.53 -3.50
CA GLY A 108 -11.62 -8.54 -4.93
C GLY A 108 -10.56 -7.52 -5.28
N GLY A 109 -10.84 -6.57 -6.18
CA GLY A 109 -9.89 -5.54 -6.60
C GLY A 109 -9.31 -4.65 -5.48
N ALA A 110 -9.93 -4.63 -4.27
CA ALA A 110 -9.34 -3.96 -3.11
C ALA A 110 -8.08 -4.65 -2.60
N LEU A 111 -7.89 -5.93 -2.92
CA LEU A 111 -6.70 -6.69 -2.56
C LEU A 111 -5.42 -6.12 -3.19
N HIS A 112 -5.52 -5.37 -4.30
CA HIS A 112 -4.37 -4.62 -4.84
C HIS A 112 -3.81 -3.62 -3.83
N GLN A 113 -4.67 -2.83 -3.18
CA GLN A 113 -4.20 -1.85 -2.20
C GLN A 113 -3.50 -2.53 -1.02
N VAL A 114 -4.05 -3.68 -0.59
CA VAL A 114 -3.48 -4.45 0.52
C VAL A 114 -2.17 -5.12 0.10
N ALA A 115 -2.16 -5.86 -1.02
CA ALA A 115 -1.01 -6.63 -1.47
C ALA A 115 0.19 -5.76 -1.85
N ASP A 116 -0.07 -4.60 -2.47
CA ASP A 116 0.97 -3.68 -2.94
C ASP A 116 1.55 -2.80 -1.81
N SER A 117 0.93 -2.72 -0.64
CA SER A 117 1.44 -1.97 0.51
C SER A 117 2.66 -2.66 1.12
N ASP A 118 3.62 -1.87 1.64
CA ASP A 118 4.85 -2.42 2.25
C ASP A 118 4.57 -3.03 3.62
N LEU A 119 3.74 -2.36 4.42
CA LEU A 119 3.28 -2.83 5.73
C LEU A 119 1.75 -2.89 5.75
N ILE A 120 1.21 -3.89 6.44
CA ILE A 120 -0.22 -4.07 6.63
C ILE A 120 -0.50 -4.19 8.12
N ILE A 121 -1.22 -3.22 8.66
CA ILE A 121 -1.75 -3.23 10.02
C ILE A 121 -3.25 -3.44 9.91
N ALA A 122 -3.78 -4.42 10.57
CA ALA A 122 -5.18 -4.79 10.43
C ALA A 122 -5.96 -4.64 11.73
N ALA A 123 -7.20 -4.17 11.63
CA ALA A 123 -8.16 -4.32 12.71
C ALA A 123 -8.49 -5.81 12.92
N GLU A 124 -8.72 -6.24 14.15
CA GLU A 124 -8.96 -7.64 14.54
C GLU A 124 -10.10 -8.32 13.76
N HIS A 125 -11.10 -7.55 13.33
CA HIS A 125 -12.26 -8.04 12.57
C HIS A 125 -12.06 -7.95 11.04
N ALA A 126 -10.91 -7.46 10.56
CA ALA A 126 -10.67 -7.33 9.13
C ALA A 126 -10.50 -8.69 8.45
N GLU A 127 -10.93 -8.75 7.19
CA GLU A 127 -10.90 -9.97 6.39
C GLU A 127 -10.50 -9.66 4.95
N LEU A 128 -9.79 -10.60 4.33
CA LEU A 128 -9.51 -10.63 2.90
C LEU A 128 -10.46 -11.62 2.24
N ILE A 129 -11.12 -11.19 1.15
CA ILE A 129 -12.13 -11.98 0.45
C ILE A 129 -11.92 -11.82 -1.06
N ASP A 130 -11.97 -12.90 -1.82
CA ASP A 130 -12.05 -12.83 -3.26
C ASP A 130 -13.43 -13.23 -3.77
N THR A 131 -13.91 -12.55 -4.81
CA THR A 131 -15.20 -12.80 -5.45
C THR A 131 -15.13 -12.80 -6.97
N HIS A 132 -13.92 -12.71 -7.56
CA HIS A 132 -13.76 -12.65 -9.02
C HIS A 132 -14.44 -13.81 -9.72
N LEU A 133 -14.16 -15.06 -9.27
CA LEU A 133 -14.74 -16.25 -9.88
C LEU A 133 -16.26 -16.31 -9.73
N THR A 134 -16.81 -15.72 -8.67
CA THR A 134 -18.27 -15.68 -8.43
C THR A 134 -19.00 -14.84 -9.50
N VAL A 135 -18.34 -13.82 -10.04
CA VAL A 135 -18.90 -12.93 -11.06
C VAL A 135 -18.36 -13.23 -12.46
N GLY A 136 -17.74 -14.39 -12.67
CA GLY A 136 -17.21 -14.81 -13.96
C GLY A 136 -15.96 -14.04 -14.41
N ASN A 137 -15.26 -13.39 -13.48
CA ASN A 137 -14.01 -12.68 -13.77
C ASN A 137 -12.79 -13.53 -13.37
N VAL A 138 -11.66 -13.27 -14.01
CA VAL A 138 -10.39 -14.00 -13.71
C VAL A 138 -9.71 -13.38 -12.50
N PHE A 139 -9.37 -14.20 -11.52
CA PHE A 139 -8.54 -13.84 -10.38
C PHE A 139 -7.06 -14.02 -10.75
N ALA A 140 -6.41 -12.98 -11.26
CA ALA A 140 -5.05 -13.07 -11.80
C ALA A 140 -4.13 -11.93 -11.39
N LEU A 141 -4.61 -10.69 -11.34
CA LEU A 141 -3.76 -9.54 -11.09
C LEU A 141 -3.32 -9.45 -9.62
N GLU A 142 -4.23 -9.63 -8.68
CA GLU A 142 -3.97 -9.66 -7.25
C GLU A 142 -3.04 -10.82 -6.86
N PRO A 143 -3.23 -12.06 -7.39
CA PRO A 143 -2.30 -13.17 -7.17
C PRO A 143 -0.87 -12.89 -7.58
N ALA A 144 -0.63 -12.05 -8.60
CA ALA A 144 0.71 -11.73 -9.04
C ALA A 144 1.60 -11.17 -7.91
N VAL A 145 1.02 -10.40 -7.00
CA VAL A 145 1.71 -9.88 -5.81
C VAL A 145 1.50 -10.77 -4.60
N LEU A 146 0.29 -11.28 -4.37
CA LEU A 146 -0.02 -12.14 -3.21
C LEU A 146 0.86 -13.38 -3.14
N LEU A 147 1.18 -14.01 -4.30
CA LEU A 147 2.07 -15.18 -4.39
C LEU A 147 3.51 -14.89 -3.93
N ARG A 148 3.91 -13.61 -3.87
CA ARG A 148 5.20 -13.20 -3.33
C ARG A 148 5.20 -12.96 -1.83
N ARG A 149 4.01 -12.96 -1.22
CA ARG A 149 3.81 -12.57 0.18
C ARG A 149 3.17 -13.66 1.05
N MET A 150 2.50 -14.64 0.44
CA MET A 150 1.87 -15.74 1.17
C MET A 150 1.92 -17.05 0.38
N PRO A 151 1.75 -18.21 1.04
CA PRO A 151 1.79 -19.52 0.38
C PRO A 151 0.75 -19.66 -0.74
N LEU A 152 1.13 -20.34 -1.83
CA LEU A 152 0.24 -20.64 -2.97
C LEU A 152 -1.11 -21.25 -2.52
N SER A 153 -1.08 -22.16 -1.55
CA SER A 153 -2.30 -22.81 -1.00
C SER A 153 -3.30 -21.78 -0.45
N MET A 154 -2.81 -20.70 0.17
CA MET A 154 -3.66 -19.65 0.72
C MET A 154 -4.24 -18.76 -0.39
N VAL A 155 -3.46 -18.47 -1.44
CA VAL A 155 -3.96 -17.75 -2.62
C VAL A 155 -5.02 -18.58 -3.35
N MET A 156 -4.78 -19.89 -3.52
CA MET A 156 -5.76 -20.82 -4.10
C MET A 156 -7.03 -20.93 -3.25
N GLN A 157 -6.92 -21.02 -1.92
CA GLN A 157 -8.06 -20.98 -1.02
C GLN A 157 -8.88 -19.72 -1.22
N LEU A 158 -8.23 -18.55 -1.20
CA LEU A 158 -8.87 -17.24 -1.35
C LEU A 158 -9.66 -17.15 -2.67
N GLY A 159 -9.07 -17.57 -3.79
CA GLY A 159 -9.70 -17.51 -5.11
C GLY A 159 -10.74 -18.60 -5.32
N LEU A 160 -10.40 -19.88 -5.12
CA LEU A 160 -11.27 -20.99 -5.48
C LEU A 160 -12.46 -21.19 -4.54
N MET A 161 -12.29 -20.89 -3.25
CA MET A 161 -13.37 -21.00 -2.25
C MET A 161 -14.17 -19.70 -2.11
N THR A 162 -13.75 -18.63 -2.78
CA THR A 162 -14.44 -17.34 -2.82
C THR A 162 -14.79 -16.83 -1.41
N LYS A 163 -16.05 -16.51 -1.11
CA LYS A 163 -16.49 -16.03 0.22
C LYS A 163 -16.21 -17.01 1.37
N GLN A 164 -16.12 -18.33 1.10
CA GLN A 164 -15.80 -19.33 2.12
C GLN A 164 -14.30 -19.42 2.37
N GLY A 165 -13.48 -19.03 1.40
CA GLY A 165 -12.02 -19.02 1.47
C GLY A 165 -11.43 -17.76 2.12
N ARG A 166 -12.26 -16.93 2.79
CA ARG A 166 -11.81 -15.70 3.44
C ARG A 166 -10.62 -15.93 4.37
N ILE A 167 -9.75 -14.95 4.45
CA ILE A 167 -8.58 -14.95 5.34
C ILE A 167 -8.83 -13.86 6.38
N SER A 168 -8.98 -14.24 7.66
CA SER A 168 -9.10 -13.28 8.76
C SER A 168 -7.79 -12.51 8.99
N ALA A 169 -7.86 -11.38 9.67
CA ALA A 169 -6.69 -10.61 10.07
C ALA A 169 -5.67 -11.48 10.83
N GLN A 170 -6.16 -12.26 11.80
CA GLN A 170 -5.31 -13.17 12.57
C GLN A 170 -4.62 -14.22 11.68
N ARG A 171 -5.38 -14.84 10.74
CA ARG A 171 -4.78 -15.81 9.80
C ARG A 171 -3.77 -15.14 8.87
N GLY A 172 -4.06 -13.92 8.41
CA GLY A 172 -3.12 -13.12 7.61
C GLY A 172 -1.82 -12.83 8.36
N TYR A 173 -1.89 -12.57 9.66
CA TYR A 173 -0.73 -12.41 10.53
C TYR A 173 0.08 -13.71 10.67
N GLU A 174 -0.58 -14.83 10.94
CA GLU A 174 0.07 -16.16 11.10
C GLU A 174 0.84 -16.60 9.85
N ILE A 175 0.35 -16.28 8.66
CA ILE A 175 1.01 -16.63 7.39
C ILE A 175 2.01 -15.55 6.90
N GLY A 176 2.22 -14.47 7.65
CA GLY A 176 3.19 -13.43 7.36
C GLY A 176 2.76 -12.38 6.32
N LEU A 177 1.48 -12.34 5.94
CA LEU A 177 0.95 -11.29 5.06
C LEU A 177 0.69 -9.99 5.84
N ILE A 178 0.10 -10.08 7.03
CA ILE A 178 -0.22 -8.95 7.90
C ILE A 178 0.89 -8.81 8.94
N ASN A 179 1.38 -7.60 9.15
CA ASN A 179 2.49 -7.32 10.05
C ASN A 179 2.04 -7.22 11.51
N GLU A 180 0.83 -6.69 11.75
CA GLU A 180 0.29 -6.50 13.09
C GLU A 180 -1.25 -6.52 13.07
N VAL A 181 -1.85 -7.11 14.10
CA VAL A 181 -3.31 -7.09 14.33
C VAL A 181 -3.58 -6.31 15.61
N VAL A 182 -4.47 -5.34 15.54
CA VAL A 182 -4.77 -4.44 16.66
C VAL A 182 -6.28 -4.28 16.87
N PRO A 183 -6.74 -3.85 18.05
CA PRO A 183 -8.12 -3.43 18.24
C PRO A 183 -8.52 -2.34 17.24
N ALA A 184 -9.75 -2.36 16.78
CA ALA A 184 -10.21 -1.49 15.70
C ALA A 184 -10.04 0.01 16.01
N ASP A 185 -10.26 0.41 17.26
CA ASP A 185 -10.11 1.79 17.73
C ASP A 185 -8.64 2.25 17.80
N ARG A 186 -7.68 1.32 17.80
CA ARG A 186 -6.23 1.60 17.82
C ARG A 186 -5.60 1.67 16.43
N LEU A 187 -6.29 1.20 15.40
CA LEU A 187 -5.71 0.99 14.06
C LEU A 187 -5.07 2.25 13.48
N GLN A 188 -5.81 3.36 13.44
CA GLN A 188 -5.33 4.60 12.82
C GLN A 188 -4.16 5.20 13.61
N GLN A 189 -4.25 5.16 14.94
CA GLN A 189 -3.17 5.62 15.80
C GLN A 189 -1.91 4.78 15.56
N ARG A 190 -2.05 3.44 15.51
CA ARG A 190 -0.91 2.55 15.32
C ARG A 190 -0.23 2.72 13.97
N ALA A 191 -1.01 2.82 12.89
CA ALA A 191 -0.48 3.10 11.56
C ALA A 191 0.30 4.43 11.52
N ARG A 192 -0.22 5.47 12.19
CA ARG A 192 0.46 6.77 12.30
C ARG A 192 1.75 6.70 13.12
N GLU A 193 1.77 5.98 14.25
CA GLU A 193 2.98 5.76 15.05
C GLU A 193 4.10 5.15 14.20
N ILE A 194 3.79 4.11 13.44
CA ILE A 194 4.76 3.46 12.53
C ILE A 194 5.22 4.45 11.44
N ALA A 195 4.27 5.19 10.84
CA ALA A 195 4.60 6.17 9.82
C ALA A 195 5.55 7.26 10.36
N LEU A 196 5.33 7.77 11.57
CA LEU A 196 6.20 8.76 12.22
C LEU A 196 7.64 8.21 12.43
N GLU A 197 7.80 6.94 12.78
CA GLU A 197 9.14 6.35 12.88
C GLU A 197 9.82 6.26 11.50
N ILE A 198 9.06 5.93 10.45
CA ILE A 198 9.60 5.89 9.10
C ILE A 198 10.01 7.29 8.61
N THR A 199 9.28 8.35 8.97
CA THR A 199 9.64 9.72 8.54
C THR A 199 10.98 10.21 9.10
N LYS A 200 11.52 9.58 10.14
CA LYS A 200 12.85 9.89 10.70
C LYS A 200 14.00 9.34 9.87
N LEU A 201 13.72 8.41 8.95
CA LEU A 201 14.74 7.76 8.12
C LEU A 201 15.05 8.61 6.86
N SER A 202 16.21 8.38 6.26
CA SER A 202 16.55 8.98 4.96
C SER A 202 15.55 8.59 3.88
N PRO A 203 14.82 9.54 3.26
CA PRO A 203 13.84 9.22 2.22
C PRO A 203 14.45 8.48 1.03
N ALA A 204 15.63 8.89 0.59
CA ALA A 204 16.34 8.26 -0.51
C ALA A 204 16.77 6.82 -0.20
N THR A 205 17.32 6.59 1.01
CA THR A 205 17.73 5.25 1.45
C THR A 205 16.53 4.30 1.55
N VAL A 206 15.41 4.78 2.10
CA VAL A 206 14.18 3.98 2.23
C VAL A 206 13.64 3.59 0.85
N GLN A 207 13.54 4.55 -0.07
CA GLN A 207 13.05 4.26 -1.43
C GLN A 207 13.98 3.30 -2.19
N ALA A 208 15.30 3.49 -2.11
CA ALA A 208 16.27 2.58 -2.71
C ALA A 208 16.15 1.17 -2.15
N SER A 209 15.97 1.04 -0.82
CA SER A 209 15.80 -0.25 -0.15
C SER A 209 14.51 -0.96 -0.58
N ILE A 210 13.38 -0.25 -0.66
CA ILE A 210 12.11 -0.81 -1.14
C ILE A 210 12.25 -1.28 -2.58
N LYS A 211 12.83 -0.46 -3.48
CA LYS A 211 13.09 -0.85 -4.87
C LYS A 211 13.95 -2.10 -4.96
N ALA A 212 15.04 -2.16 -4.17
CA ALA A 212 15.93 -3.32 -4.16
C ALA A 212 15.21 -4.60 -3.71
N MET A 213 14.41 -4.52 -2.63
CA MET A 213 13.64 -5.66 -2.13
C MET A 213 12.64 -6.17 -3.17
N TRP A 214 11.84 -5.29 -3.78
CA TRP A 214 10.88 -5.69 -4.81
C TRP A 214 11.56 -6.25 -6.05
N ALA A 215 12.61 -5.60 -6.56
CA ALA A 215 13.36 -6.07 -7.71
C ALA A 215 14.03 -7.44 -7.47
N SER A 216 14.41 -7.74 -6.22
CA SER A 216 14.99 -9.03 -5.85
C SER A 216 14.00 -10.19 -5.93
N LEU A 217 12.69 -9.92 -5.86
CA LEU A 217 11.65 -10.94 -6.00
C LEU A 217 11.40 -11.37 -7.46
N ASP A 218 11.89 -10.61 -8.44
CA ASP A 218 11.67 -10.88 -9.86
C ASP A 218 12.74 -11.79 -10.48
N VAL A 219 13.79 -12.13 -9.73
CA VAL A 219 14.95 -12.89 -10.23
C VAL A 219 15.39 -13.97 -9.25
N GLY A 220 16.20 -14.93 -9.71
CA GLY A 220 16.78 -15.96 -8.83
C GLY A 220 17.83 -15.39 -7.88
N LEU A 221 18.14 -16.11 -6.79
CA LEU A 221 18.97 -15.63 -5.66
C LEU A 221 20.32 -14.99 -6.06
N ARG A 222 21.04 -15.56 -7.04
CA ARG A 222 22.32 -14.99 -7.48
C ARG A 222 22.15 -13.62 -8.12
N ALA A 223 21.19 -13.51 -9.05
CA ALA A 223 20.86 -12.24 -9.68
C ALA A 223 20.23 -11.23 -8.70
N ALA A 224 19.50 -11.70 -7.69
CA ALA A 224 18.99 -10.85 -6.62
C ALA A 224 20.10 -10.15 -5.84
N ASN A 225 21.18 -10.86 -5.52
CA ASN A 225 22.35 -10.27 -4.86
C ASN A 225 23.01 -9.19 -5.74
N ASP A 226 23.14 -9.44 -7.05
CA ASP A 226 23.71 -8.46 -7.98
C ASP A 226 22.82 -7.22 -8.13
N VAL A 227 21.49 -7.41 -8.15
CA VAL A 227 20.51 -6.33 -8.16
C VAL A 227 20.62 -5.50 -6.86
N ALA A 228 20.58 -6.15 -5.70
CA ALA A 228 20.68 -5.49 -4.41
C ALA A 228 21.99 -4.72 -4.25
N TYR A 229 23.12 -5.33 -4.67
CA TYR A 229 24.44 -4.71 -4.60
C TYR A 229 24.55 -3.44 -5.47
N ARG A 230 23.92 -3.41 -6.64
CA ARG A 230 23.84 -2.19 -7.46
C ARG A 230 23.11 -1.05 -6.76
N TYR A 231 22.00 -1.31 -6.10
CA TYR A 231 21.30 -0.28 -5.31
C TYR A 231 22.16 0.24 -4.15
N VAL A 232 22.83 -0.67 -3.42
CA VAL A 232 23.72 -0.28 -2.33
C VAL A 232 24.86 0.59 -2.84
N LEU A 233 25.58 0.16 -3.89
CA LEU A 233 26.71 0.92 -4.43
C LEU A 233 26.27 2.27 -4.99
N GLN A 234 25.16 2.29 -5.75
CA GLN A 234 24.65 3.54 -6.30
C GLN A 234 24.37 4.53 -5.18
N HIS A 235 23.68 4.13 -4.12
CA HIS A 235 23.37 5.00 -3.00
C HIS A 235 24.63 5.44 -2.26
N GLN A 236 25.54 4.51 -1.90
CA GLN A 236 26.75 4.81 -1.16
C GLN A 236 27.73 5.74 -1.90
N LEU A 237 27.79 5.61 -3.23
CA LEU A 237 28.75 6.38 -4.04
C LEU A 237 28.21 7.77 -4.43
N THR A 238 26.90 7.96 -4.48
CA THR A 238 26.30 9.16 -5.06
C THR A 238 25.44 9.97 -4.10
N HIS A 239 24.86 9.35 -3.04
CA HIS A 239 23.91 10.03 -2.17
C HIS A 239 24.54 10.56 -0.89
N PRO A 240 24.38 11.86 -0.56
CA PRO A 240 25.02 12.48 0.61
C PRO A 240 24.52 11.92 1.94
N ASP A 241 23.29 11.38 2.02
CA ASP A 241 22.69 10.79 3.22
C ASP A 241 23.49 9.60 3.75
N TYR A 242 24.22 8.87 2.90
CA TYR A 242 25.09 7.78 3.36
C TYR A 242 26.16 8.32 4.32
N ARG A 243 26.83 9.43 3.96
CA ARG A 243 27.84 10.05 4.79
C ARG A 243 27.24 10.72 6.02
N GLU A 244 26.12 11.44 5.83
CA GLU A 244 25.42 12.12 6.91
C GLU A 244 24.98 11.12 8.01
N GLY A 245 24.38 9.99 7.61
CA GLY A 245 23.95 8.96 8.56
C GLY A 245 25.09 8.41 9.39
N MET A 246 26.25 8.12 8.78
CA MET A 246 27.44 7.63 9.48
C MET A 246 27.98 8.67 10.47
N LEU A 247 28.05 9.95 10.06
CA LEU A 247 28.51 11.03 10.91
C LEU A 247 27.55 11.29 12.08
N ALA A 248 26.26 11.39 11.81
CA ALA A 248 25.25 11.61 12.85
C ALA A 248 25.26 10.50 13.91
N PHE A 249 25.41 9.23 13.47
CA PHE A 249 25.54 8.10 14.37
C PHE A 249 26.79 8.19 15.24
N ALA A 250 27.96 8.49 14.66
CA ALA A 250 29.21 8.63 15.37
C ALA A 250 29.19 9.79 16.37
N GLU A 251 28.56 10.90 16.00
CA GLU A 251 28.41 12.11 16.80
C GLU A 251 27.23 12.07 17.80
N LYS A 252 26.43 11.00 17.79
CA LYS A 252 25.23 10.81 18.63
C LYS A 252 24.23 11.98 18.51
N ARG A 253 23.99 12.46 17.30
CA ARG A 253 23.03 13.51 16.98
C ARG A 253 21.99 13.02 15.98
N GLU A 254 20.89 13.76 15.87
CA GLU A 254 19.91 13.53 14.82
C GLU A 254 20.51 13.83 13.44
N PRO A 255 20.24 12.98 12.43
CA PRO A 255 20.70 13.19 11.07
C PRO A 255 19.90 14.29 10.35
N ARG A 256 20.55 14.93 9.38
CA ARG A 256 19.94 15.95 8.52
C ARG A 256 19.85 15.41 7.09
N TRP A 257 18.75 14.75 6.80
CA TRP A 257 18.53 14.15 5.50
C TRP A 257 18.24 15.17 4.41
N VAL A 258 18.73 14.89 3.19
CA VAL A 258 18.40 15.69 2.01
C VAL A 258 16.94 15.43 1.62
N VAL A 259 16.24 16.50 1.27
CA VAL A 259 14.87 16.44 0.71
C VAL A 259 15.01 16.64 -0.80
N GLU A 260 14.77 15.55 -1.57
CA GLU A 260 14.79 15.55 -3.04
C GLU A 260 13.38 15.57 -3.62
#